data_1256896e5e80fc03d689eb320428468b
#
_entry.id   1256896e5e80fc03d689eb320428468b
#
_cell.length_a   1.000
_cell.length_b   1.000
_cell.length_c   1.000
_cell.angle_alpha   90.00
_cell.angle_beta   90.00
_cell.angle_gamma   90.00
#
_symmetry.space_group_name_H-M   'P 1'
#
loop_
_entity.id
_entity.type
_entity.pdbx_description
1 polymer ?
#
loop_
_entity_poly.entity_id
_entity_poly.type
_entity_poly.pdbx_seq_one_letter_code
_entity_poly.pdbx_strand_id
1 'polypeptide(L)'
;VESLDEALRNLTNEGARENVYLELPKLDVDKVIIPNEEIHQRCHERLVEAQRKAEEQEKKKLQCDQRHWDYYDQYGMKKYLDETEKDFAKFKKSAQKEVNYLVKEFECKKSASAYARATTSRTGVLDTTKLHTYKYNEDLFKKVSVIPEGKNHGLVFILDWSGSMSHVMMDTIKQLYNLMWFCKKVQIPFDVYAFTTSYPKTDRDERGYAAPLYEAKDNMMVVENQFSLMNLFTSQTRIKELNEQ
;
A
#
# COMPACT_ATOMS: atom_id res chain seq x y z
N VAL A 1 -20.95 6.02 54.59
CA VAL A 1 -21.56 5.49 53.35
C VAL A 1 -21.57 6.58 52.27
N GLU A 2 -22.06 7.80 52.59
CA GLU A 2 -22.07 8.95 51.67
C GLU A 2 -20.65 9.32 51.16
N SER A 3 -19.64 9.25 51.99
CA SER A 3 -18.27 9.61 51.60
C SER A 3 -17.62 8.60 50.62
N LEU A 4 -18.05 7.35 50.64
CA LEU A 4 -17.54 6.31 49.71
C LEU A 4 -18.19 6.45 48.34
N ASP A 5 -19.49 6.75 48.30
CA ASP A 5 -20.21 7.01 47.07
C ASP A 5 -19.75 8.32 46.40
N GLU A 6 -19.40 9.32 47.21
CA GLU A 6 -18.86 10.57 46.68
C GLU A 6 -17.44 10.41 46.18
N ALA A 7 -16.58 9.62 46.83
CA ALA A 7 -15.25 9.25 46.34
C ALA A 7 -15.30 8.39 45.09
N LEU A 8 -16.25 7.44 45.00
CA LEU A 8 -16.50 6.64 43.80
C LEU A 8 -17.01 7.48 42.62
N ARG A 9 -17.91 8.43 42.88
CA ARG A 9 -18.37 9.37 41.85
C ARG A 9 -17.24 10.28 41.38
N ASN A 10 -16.39 10.77 42.25
CA ASN A 10 -15.24 11.59 41.89
C ASN A 10 -14.21 10.77 41.07
N LEU A 11 -13.96 9.50 41.42
CA LEU A 11 -13.10 8.58 40.66
C LEU A 11 -13.69 8.19 39.29
N THR A 12 -15.02 8.15 39.20
CA THR A 12 -15.68 7.85 37.92
C THR A 12 -15.91 9.09 37.04
N ASN A 13 -16.03 10.26 37.64
CA ASN A 13 -16.24 11.52 36.92
C ASN A 13 -14.93 12.20 36.46
N GLU A 14 -13.80 11.93 37.11
CA GLU A 14 -12.51 12.48 36.68
C GLU A 14 -11.97 11.80 35.41
N GLY A 15 -12.75 11.68 34.35
CA GLY A 15 -12.29 11.20 33.09
C GLY A 15 -13.31 10.55 32.17
N ALA A 16 -14.56 10.45 32.59
CA ALA A 16 -15.64 10.12 31.68
C ALA A 16 -15.86 11.29 30.71
N ARG A 17 -14.97 11.41 29.72
CA ARG A 17 -15.25 12.20 28.53
C ARG A 17 -16.46 11.55 27.89
N GLU A 18 -17.55 12.24 27.79
CA GLU A 18 -18.68 11.83 26.99
C GLU A 18 -18.13 11.51 25.60
N ASN A 19 -18.49 10.34 25.06
CA ASN A 19 -18.12 9.99 23.69
C ASN A 19 -18.79 11.00 22.77
N VAL A 20 -18.02 11.88 22.17
CA VAL A 20 -18.50 12.82 21.16
C VAL A 20 -18.48 12.09 19.84
N TYR A 21 -19.66 11.85 19.26
CA TYR A 21 -19.79 11.27 17.93
C TYR A 21 -19.79 12.42 16.91
N LEU A 22 -18.76 12.45 16.05
CA LEU A 22 -18.66 13.43 14.98
C LEU A 22 -19.10 12.80 13.67
N GLU A 23 -19.85 13.55 12.86
CA GLU A 23 -20.17 13.15 11.51
C GLU A 23 -18.93 13.22 10.61
N LEU A 24 -18.76 12.22 9.76
CA LEU A 24 -17.71 12.27 8.76
C LEU A 24 -18.13 13.19 7.59
N PRO A 25 -17.24 14.10 7.15
CA PRO A 25 -17.53 14.93 5.99
C PRO A 25 -17.67 14.08 4.72
N LYS A 26 -18.61 14.44 3.86
CA LYS A 26 -18.72 13.87 2.52
C LYS A 26 -17.66 14.53 1.65
N LEU A 27 -16.52 13.87 1.52
CA LEU A 27 -15.44 14.32 0.66
C LEU A 27 -15.70 13.88 -0.77
N ASP A 28 -15.42 14.77 -1.71
CA ASP A 28 -15.34 14.43 -3.11
C ASP A 28 -14.01 13.70 -3.36
N VAL A 29 -14.09 12.41 -3.61
CA VAL A 29 -12.93 11.52 -3.77
C VAL A 29 -12.02 11.99 -4.91
N ASP A 30 -12.61 12.51 -5.99
CA ASP A 30 -11.87 13.01 -7.16
C ASP A 30 -11.04 14.25 -6.83
N LYS A 31 -11.42 15.00 -5.78
CA LYS A 31 -10.65 16.15 -5.31
C LYS A 31 -9.49 15.78 -4.38
N VAL A 32 -9.55 14.62 -3.77
CA VAL A 32 -8.58 14.15 -2.77
C VAL A 32 -7.54 13.22 -3.40
N ILE A 33 -7.96 12.35 -4.31
CA ILE A 33 -7.06 11.38 -4.95
C ILE A 33 -6.25 12.05 -6.05
N ILE A 34 -4.93 11.89 -5.97
CA ILE A 34 -3.99 12.24 -7.03
C ILE A 34 -3.71 10.96 -7.81
N PRO A 35 -3.98 10.93 -9.13
CA PRO A 35 -3.76 9.75 -9.96
C PRO A 35 -2.30 9.33 -10.02
N ASN A 36 -2.07 8.06 -10.24
CA ASN A 36 -0.72 7.47 -10.34
C ASN A 36 0.13 8.15 -11.43
N GLU A 37 -0.44 8.37 -12.60
CA GLU A 37 0.24 8.99 -13.74
C GLU A 37 0.77 10.39 -13.39
N GLU A 38 -0.02 11.19 -12.67
CA GLU A 38 0.38 12.55 -12.29
C GLU A 38 1.53 12.52 -11.28
N ILE A 39 1.51 11.59 -10.32
CA ILE A 39 2.58 11.46 -9.33
C ILE A 39 3.89 11.05 -10.02
N HIS A 40 3.84 10.05 -10.89
CA HIS A 40 5.04 9.57 -11.59
C HIS A 40 5.58 10.60 -12.56
N GLN A 41 4.71 11.33 -13.24
CA GLN A 41 5.14 12.46 -14.09
C GLN A 41 5.88 13.50 -13.26
N ARG A 42 5.35 13.92 -12.12
CA ARG A 42 6.00 14.89 -11.22
C ARG A 42 7.34 14.37 -10.66
N CYS A 43 7.39 13.07 -10.33
CA CYS A 43 8.65 12.44 -9.90
C CYS A 43 9.67 12.42 -11.01
N HIS A 44 9.28 12.07 -12.23
CA HIS A 44 10.14 12.07 -13.39
C HIS A 44 10.68 13.48 -13.72
N GLU A 45 9.83 14.47 -13.74
CA GLU A 45 10.23 15.87 -13.95
C GLU A 45 11.28 16.34 -12.93
N ARG A 46 11.08 15.99 -11.64
CA ARG A 46 12.05 16.27 -10.58
C ARG A 46 13.37 15.54 -10.78
N LEU A 47 13.32 14.28 -11.21
CA LEU A 47 14.52 13.49 -11.49
C LEU A 47 15.31 14.10 -12.63
N VAL A 48 14.65 14.45 -13.74
CA VAL A 48 15.26 15.11 -14.90
C VAL A 48 15.87 16.45 -14.51
N GLU A 49 15.16 17.25 -13.71
CA GLU A 49 15.69 18.52 -13.21
C GLU A 49 16.90 18.32 -12.28
N ALA A 50 16.88 17.32 -11.42
CA ALA A 50 17.99 16.97 -10.55
C ALA A 50 19.22 16.51 -11.37
N GLN A 51 19.03 15.69 -12.39
CA GLN A 51 20.07 15.27 -13.32
C GLN A 51 20.67 16.47 -14.07
N ARG A 52 19.82 17.35 -14.60
CA ARG A 52 20.29 18.59 -15.27
C ARG A 52 21.12 19.47 -14.34
N LYS A 53 20.66 19.67 -13.10
CA LYS A 53 21.41 20.42 -12.08
C LYS A 53 22.75 19.76 -11.75
N ALA A 54 22.80 18.44 -11.69
CA ALA A 54 24.03 17.68 -11.49
C ALA A 54 25.01 17.86 -12.65
N GLU A 55 24.54 17.80 -13.91
CA GLU A 55 25.36 18.05 -15.10
C GLU A 55 25.87 19.49 -15.16
N GLU A 56 25.03 20.46 -14.82
CA GLU A 56 25.46 21.89 -14.75
C GLU A 56 26.52 22.09 -13.67
N GLN A 57 26.41 21.44 -12.53
CA GLN A 57 27.41 21.46 -11.48
C GLN A 57 28.72 20.80 -11.94
N GLU A 58 28.64 19.65 -12.64
CA GLU A 58 29.82 19.00 -13.20
C GLU A 58 30.55 19.88 -14.23
N LYS A 59 29.79 20.57 -15.09
CA LYS A 59 30.34 21.55 -16.04
C LYS A 59 30.99 22.75 -15.34
N LYS A 60 30.40 23.24 -14.25
CA LYS A 60 30.99 24.32 -13.43
C LYS A 60 32.23 23.86 -12.68
N LYS A 61 32.27 22.59 -12.24
CA LYS A 61 33.47 21.97 -11.64
C LYS A 61 34.64 21.98 -12.59
N LEU A 62 34.45 21.68 -13.87
CA LEU A 62 35.50 21.71 -14.89
C LEU A 62 36.09 23.11 -15.11
N GLN A 63 35.44 24.16 -14.62
CA GLN A 63 35.87 25.57 -14.76
C GLN A 63 36.46 26.17 -13.48
N CYS A 64 36.41 25.45 -12.33
CA CYS A 64 36.86 25.96 -11.03
C CYS A 64 38.11 25.24 -10.49
N ASP A 65 38.85 25.94 -9.65
CA ASP A 65 40.13 25.51 -9.06
C ASP A 65 39.97 24.35 -8.08
N GLN A 66 40.94 23.44 -8.02
CA GLN A 66 40.96 22.13 -7.39
C GLN A 66 40.58 22.07 -5.89
N ARG A 67 40.65 23.18 -5.17
CA ARG A 67 40.37 23.28 -3.73
C ARG A 67 38.89 23.29 -3.34
N HIS A 68 37.97 23.44 -4.30
CA HIS A 68 36.53 23.44 -4.08
C HIS A 68 35.87 22.07 -4.41
N TRP A 69 36.65 21.12 -4.92
CA TRP A 69 36.19 19.85 -5.44
C TRP A 69 35.66 18.89 -4.36
N ASP A 70 36.34 18.81 -3.23
CA ASP A 70 36.02 17.84 -2.17
C ASP A 70 34.62 18.06 -1.53
N TYR A 71 34.18 19.32 -1.50
CA TYR A 71 32.87 19.66 -0.93
C TYR A 71 31.69 19.26 -1.84
N TYR A 72 31.83 19.43 -3.16
CA TYR A 72 30.78 19.13 -4.13
C TYR A 72 30.71 17.65 -4.50
N ASP A 73 31.78 16.90 -4.37
CA ASP A 73 31.82 15.47 -4.68
C ASP A 73 31.18 14.62 -3.59
N GLN A 74 31.20 15.10 -2.36
CA GLN A 74 30.57 14.41 -1.23
C GLN A 74 29.03 14.45 -1.30
N TYR A 75 28.44 15.43 -1.99
CA TYR A 75 27.01 15.68 -2.10
C TYR A 75 26.49 15.60 -3.55
N GLY A 76 27.25 15.01 -4.46
CA GLY A 76 26.85 14.92 -5.87
C GLY A 76 25.59 14.10 -6.07
N MET A 77 24.53 14.72 -6.63
CA MET A 77 23.25 14.08 -6.89
C MET A 77 23.39 12.80 -7.74
N LYS A 78 24.32 12.77 -8.70
CA LYS A 78 24.60 11.61 -9.54
C LYS A 78 25.11 10.42 -8.73
N LYS A 79 26.04 10.66 -7.80
CA LYS A 79 26.56 9.61 -6.91
C LYS A 79 25.45 9.05 -6.00
N TYR A 80 24.60 9.93 -5.49
CA TYR A 80 23.45 9.52 -4.68
C TYR A 80 22.47 8.64 -5.46
N LEU A 81 22.14 8.99 -6.70
CA LEU A 81 21.26 8.18 -7.56
C LEU A 81 21.89 6.82 -7.90
N ASP A 82 23.18 6.79 -8.28
CA ASP A 82 23.90 5.55 -8.58
C ASP A 82 24.00 4.61 -7.35
N GLU A 83 24.18 5.16 -6.16
CA GLU A 83 24.20 4.39 -4.90
C GLU A 83 22.81 3.86 -4.57
N THR A 84 21.77 4.67 -4.74
CA THR A 84 20.39 4.26 -4.52
C THR A 84 19.97 3.13 -5.44
N GLU A 85 20.32 3.19 -6.73
CA GLU A 85 20.06 2.11 -7.69
C GLU A 85 20.77 0.80 -7.30
N LYS A 86 22.03 0.90 -6.89
CA LYS A 86 22.79 -0.29 -6.42
C LYS A 86 22.18 -0.90 -5.16
N ASP A 87 21.76 -0.07 -4.23
CA ASP A 87 21.15 -0.53 -2.98
C ASP A 87 19.76 -1.12 -3.22
N PHE A 88 18.97 -0.52 -4.13
CA PHE A 88 17.71 -1.12 -4.56
C PHE A 88 17.92 -2.46 -5.25
N ALA A 89 18.91 -2.61 -6.12
CA ALA A 89 19.23 -3.88 -6.76
C ALA A 89 19.65 -4.97 -5.76
N LYS A 90 20.44 -4.61 -4.74
CA LYS A 90 20.80 -5.52 -3.64
C LYS A 90 19.57 -5.93 -2.83
N PHE A 91 18.76 -4.96 -2.45
CA PHE A 91 17.51 -5.18 -1.73
C PHE A 91 16.59 -6.13 -2.51
N LYS A 92 16.33 -5.84 -3.79
CA LYS A 92 15.49 -6.68 -4.65
C LYS A 92 15.97 -8.13 -4.71
N LYS A 93 17.29 -8.34 -4.79
CA LYS A 93 17.89 -9.68 -4.82
C LYS A 93 17.71 -10.42 -3.48
N SER A 94 17.85 -9.74 -2.35
CA SER A 94 17.65 -10.35 -1.03
C SER A 94 16.17 -10.65 -0.77
N ALA A 95 15.30 -9.72 -1.09
CA ALA A 95 13.86 -9.82 -0.90
C ALA A 95 13.20 -10.95 -1.69
N GLN A 96 13.77 -11.32 -2.84
CA GLN A 96 13.21 -12.38 -3.68
C GLN A 96 13.03 -13.73 -2.97
N LYS A 97 13.94 -14.07 -2.04
CA LYS A 97 13.84 -15.31 -1.28
C LYS A 97 12.64 -15.28 -0.33
N GLU A 98 12.48 -14.19 0.39
CA GLU A 98 11.38 -13.98 1.34
C GLU A 98 10.03 -13.96 0.62
N VAL A 99 9.95 -13.23 -0.47
CA VAL A 99 8.74 -13.18 -1.32
C VAL A 99 8.38 -14.56 -1.86
N ASN A 100 9.37 -15.34 -2.33
CA ASN A 100 9.11 -16.70 -2.84
C ASN A 100 8.62 -17.63 -1.73
N TYR A 101 9.14 -17.49 -0.52
CA TYR A 101 8.67 -18.25 0.64
C TYR A 101 7.22 -17.89 0.98
N LEU A 102 6.88 -16.60 1.04
CA LEU A 102 5.52 -16.15 1.28
C LEU A 102 4.54 -16.66 0.21
N VAL A 103 4.93 -16.62 -1.06
CA VAL A 103 4.13 -17.17 -2.16
C VAL A 103 3.85 -18.66 -1.95
N LYS A 104 4.88 -19.44 -1.64
CA LYS A 104 4.74 -20.88 -1.39
C LYS A 104 3.79 -21.18 -0.22
N GLU A 105 3.96 -20.49 0.89
CA GLU A 105 3.09 -20.62 2.07
C GLU A 105 1.64 -20.26 1.74
N PHE A 106 1.45 -19.16 1.00
CA PHE A 106 0.12 -18.73 0.58
C PHE A 106 -0.55 -19.75 -0.34
N GLU A 107 0.15 -20.25 -1.36
CA GLU A 107 -0.37 -21.26 -2.29
C GLU A 107 -0.73 -22.56 -1.56
N CYS A 108 0.10 -23.01 -0.62
CA CYS A 108 -0.19 -24.16 0.23
C CYS A 108 -1.48 -23.96 1.05
N LYS A 109 -1.62 -22.80 1.71
CA LYS A 109 -2.80 -22.47 2.50
C LYS A 109 -4.05 -22.30 1.64
N LYS A 110 -3.93 -21.67 0.48
CA LYS A 110 -5.00 -21.52 -0.50
C LYS A 110 -5.52 -22.89 -0.98
N SER A 111 -4.60 -23.78 -1.34
CA SER A 111 -4.93 -25.14 -1.78
C SER A 111 -5.59 -25.96 -0.65
N ALA A 112 -5.05 -25.90 0.56
CA ALA A 112 -5.63 -26.56 1.73
C ALA A 112 -7.04 -26.04 2.05
N SER A 113 -7.26 -24.72 2.00
CA SER A 113 -8.58 -24.12 2.20
C SER A 113 -9.57 -24.48 1.10
N ALA A 114 -9.11 -24.55 -0.16
CA ALA A 114 -9.93 -24.99 -1.28
C ALA A 114 -10.36 -26.46 -1.11
N TYR A 115 -9.42 -27.32 -0.72
CA TYR A 115 -9.69 -28.72 -0.46
C TYR A 115 -10.67 -28.91 0.72
N ALA A 116 -10.50 -28.17 1.81
CA ALA A 116 -11.39 -28.20 2.96
C ALA A 116 -12.85 -27.77 2.62
N ARG A 117 -13.01 -26.90 1.61
CA ARG A 117 -14.33 -26.45 1.11
C ARG A 117 -14.85 -27.30 -0.03
N ALA A 118 -14.08 -28.28 -0.51
CA ALA A 118 -14.52 -29.17 -1.57
C ALA A 118 -15.72 -30.00 -1.11
N THR A 119 -16.79 -29.97 -1.88
CA THR A 119 -17.95 -30.77 -1.66
C THR A 119 -17.95 -31.97 -2.61
N THR A 120 -18.32 -33.12 -2.10
CA THR A 120 -18.45 -34.31 -2.93
C THR A 120 -19.85 -34.37 -3.49
N SER A 121 -20.01 -34.32 -4.78
CA SER A 121 -21.30 -34.48 -5.45
C SER A 121 -21.35 -35.80 -6.20
N ARG A 122 -22.56 -36.38 -6.28
CA ARG A 122 -22.81 -37.57 -7.07
C ARG A 122 -22.98 -37.18 -8.53
N THR A 123 -22.30 -37.87 -9.42
CA THR A 123 -22.28 -37.53 -10.86
C THR A 123 -23.49 -38.07 -11.63
N GLY A 124 -24.33 -38.92 -11.00
CA GLY A 124 -25.37 -39.69 -11.70
C GLY A 124 -24.84 -40.85 -12.56
N VAL A 125 -23.54 -41.01 -12.68
CA VAL A 125 -22.90 -42.11 -13.40
C VAL A 125 -22.59 -43.23 -12.44
N LEU A 126 -23.02 -44.46 -12.78
CA LEU A 126 -22.76 -45.65 -11.97
C LEU A 126 -21.26 -45.97 -11.93
N ASP A 127 -20.78 -46.29 -10.73
CA ASP A 127 -19.45 -46.82 -10.51
C ASP A 127 -19.46 -48.35 -10.71
N THR A 128 -18.99 -48.78 -11.88
CA THR A 128 -18.95 -50.17 -12.25
C THR A 128 -18.16 -51.05 -11.30
N THR A 129 -17.18 -50.47 -10.60
CA THR A 129 -16.38 -51.21 -9.60
C THR A 129 -17.14 -51.50 -8.32
N LYS A 130 -18.19 -50.73 -8.02
CA LYS A 130 -19.06 -50.89 -6.84
C LYS A 130 -20.37 -51.58 -7.10
N LEU A 131 -20.69 -51.89 -8.36
CA LEU A 131 -21.93 -52.52 -8.74
C LEU A 131 -22.18 -53.87 -8.03
N HIS A 132 -21.15 -54.62 -7.72
CA HIS A 132 -21.26 -55.88 -6.98
C HIS A 132 -21.77 -55.73 -5.54
N THR A 133 -21.68 -54.49 -4.98
CA THR A 133 -22.11 -54.18 -3.60
C THR A 133 -23.54 -53.64 -3.54
N TYR A 134 -24.30 -53.65 -4.64
CA TYR A 134 -25.62 -52.99 -4.74
C TYR A 134 -26.62 -53.41 -3.67
N LYS A 135 -26.50 -54.63 -3.09
CA LYS A 135 -27.36 -55.13 -2.05
C LYS A 135 -27.10 -54.51 -0.66
N TYR A 136 -25.91 -53.93 -0.47
CA TYR A 136 -25.44 -53.50 0.84
C TYR A 136 -24.96 -52.03 0.85
N ASN A 137 -24.81 -51.43 -0.31
CA ASN A 137 -24.27 -50.08 -0.44
C ASN A 137 -25.18 -49.24 -1.33
N GLU A 138 -25.74 -48.18 -0.77
CA GLU A 138 -26.55 -47.22 -1.52
C GLU A 138 -25.71 -46.24 -2.36
N ASP A 139 -24.41 -46.20 -2.15
CA ASP A 139 -23.49 -45.23 -2.79
C ASP A 139 -22.80 -45.81 -4.03
N LEU A 140 -23.64 -46.11 -5.03
CA LEU A 140 -23.24 -46.77 -6.27
C LEU A 140 -22.78 -45.79 -7.38
N PHE A 141 -22.88 -44.50 -7.12
CA PHE A 141 -22.52 -43.48 -8.12
C PHE A 141 -21.09 -42.95 -7.94
N LYS A 142 -20.45 -42.69 -9.06
CA LYS A 142 -19.18 -41.98 -9.02
C LYS A 142 -19.32 -40.62 -8.38
N LYS A 143 -18.38 -40.28 -7.51
CA LYS A 143 -18.31 -38.98 -6.83
C LYS A 143 -17.28 -38.10 -7.53
N VAL A 144 -17.61 -36.84 -7.69
CA VAL A 144 -16.69 -35.80 -8.16
C VAL A 144 -16.56 -34.78 -7.05
N SER A 145 -15.32 -34.43 -6.73
CA SER A 145 -15.04 -33.33 -5.83
C SER A 145 -15.18 -32.03 -6.60
N VAL A 146 -16.17 -31.21 -6.25
CA VAL A 146 -16.34 -29.87 -6.78
C VAL A 146 -15.64 -28.90 -5.85
N ILE A 147 -14.59 -28.28 -6.33
CA ILE A 147 -13.86 -27.22 -5.62
C ILE A 147 -14.52 -25.90 -6.02
N PRO A 148 -15.13 -25.17 -5.07
CA PRO A 148 -15.69 -23.87 -5.39
C PRO A 148 -14.59 -22.91 -5.78
N GLU A 149 -14.78 -22.16 -6.87
CA GLU A 149 -13.87 -21.12 -7.27
C GLU A 149 -13.75 -20.06 -6.17
N GLY A 150 -12.53 -19.86 -5.70
CA GLY A 150 -12.23 -18.81 -4.72
C GLY A 150 -12.24 -17.46 -5.42
N LYS A 151 -13.04 -16.51 -4.91
CA LYS A 151 -12.94 -15.11 -5.37
C LYS A 151 -11.66 -14.52 -4.84
N ASN A 152 -10.86 -13.91 -5.71
CA ASN A 152 -9.73 -13.11 -5.29
C ASN A 152 -10.24 -11.78 -4.71
N HIS A 153 -9.77 -11.47 -3.51
CA HIS A 153 -9.99 -10.17 -2.90
C HIS A 153 -8.86 -9.24 -3.31
N GLY A 154 -9.18 -7.99 -3.62
CA GLY A 154 -8.18 -6.94 -3.81
C GLY A 154 -7.60 -6.49 -2.46
N LEU A 155 -6.38 -5.96 -2.49
CA LEU A 155 -5.71 -5.37 -1.34
C LEU A 155 -5.51 -3.87 -1.57
N VAL A 156 -5.75 -3.07 -0.53
CA VAL A 156 -5.43 -1.66 -0.53
C VAL A 156 -4.40 -1.43 0.58
N PHE A 157 -3.27 -0.88 0.20
CA PHE A 157 -2.22 -0.47 1.14
C PHE A 157 -2.31 1.03 1.34
N ILE A 158 -2.31 1.46 2.58
CA ILE A 158 -2.33 2.87 2.95
C ILE A 158 -1.05 3.17 3.71
N LEU A 159 -0.25 4.08 3.18
CA LEU A 159 1.04 4.51 3.71
C LEU A 159 0.89 5.89 4.34
N ASP A 160 1.38 6.02 5.56
CA ASP A 160 1.52 7.32 6.21
C ASP A 160 2.77 8.03 5.68
N TRP A 161 2.56 9.09 4.89
CA TRP A 161 3.64 9.91 4.34
C TRP A 161 3.78 11.23 5.12
N SER A 162 3.87 11.12 6.45
CA SER A 162 4.06 12.27 7.34
C SER A 162 5.55 12.46 7.68
N GLY A 163 5.91 13.69 8.05
CA GLY A 163 7.28 14.04 8.43
C GLY A 163 7.79 13.26 9.66
N SER A 164 6.90 12.88 10.57
CA SER A 164 7.25 12.06 11.74
C SER A 164 7.73 10.66 11.38
N MET A 165 7.31 10.13 10.23
CA MET A 165 7.67 8.80 9.75
C MET A 165 9.02 8.76 9.01
N SER A 166 9.70 9.89 8.83
CA SER A 166 10.93 9.99 8.03
C SER A 166 12.01 8.99 8.42
N HIS A 167 12.15 8.67 9.72
CA HIS A 167 13.16 7.76 10.24
C HIS A 167 12.89 6.27 9.93
N VAL A 168 11.63 5.88 9.68
CA VAL A 168 11.23 4.50 9.35
C VAL A 168 10.74 4.35 7.90
N MET A 169 10.63 5.46 7.18
CA MET A 169 10.04 5.50 5.84
C MET A 169 10.73 4.50 4.88
N MET A 170 12.05 4.46 4.88
CA MET A 170 12.80 3.58 3.98
C MET A 170 12.52 2.10 4.25
N ASP A 171 12.41 1.70 5.51
CA ASP A 171 12.10 0.31 5.85
C ASP A 171 10.64 -0.04 5.56
N THR A 172 9.73 0.91 5.75
CA THR A 172 8.32 0.77 5.38
C THR A 172 8.17 0.60 3.87
N ILE A 173 8.89 1.38 3.06
CA ILE A 173 8.90 1.24 1.59
C ILE A 173 9.45 -0.13 1.18
N LYS A 174 10.52 -0.62 1.81
CA LYS A 174 11.04 -1.97 1.53
C LYS A 174 10.02 -3.06 1.82
N GLN A 175 9.30 -2.97 2.94
CA GLN A 175 8.22 -3.91 3.27
C GLN A 175 7.07 -3.82 2.27
N LEU A 176 6.70 -2.62 1.86
CA LEU A 176 5.69 -2.38 0.84
C LEU A 176 6.06 -3.07 -0.49
N TYR A 177 7.31 -2.91 -0.96
CA TYR A 177 7.78 -3.59 -2.17
C TYR A 177 7.70 -5.12 -2.05
N ASN A 178 8.06 -5.69 -0.90
CA ASN A 178 7.93 -7.13 -0.67
C ASN A 178 6.47 -7.59 -0.82
N LEU A 179 5.54 -6.84 -0.26
CA LEU A 179 4.11 -7.14 -0.36
C LEU A 179 3.57 -6.96 -1.80
N MET A 180 4.00 -5.91 -2.50
CA MET A 180 3.62 -5.69 -3.91
C MET A 180 4.14 -6.81 -4.82
N TRP A 181 5.40 -7.23 -4.67
CA TRP A 181 5.94 -8.36 -5.44
C TRP A 181 5.24 -9.67 -5.11
N PHE A 182 4.88 -9.89 -3.83
CA PHE A 182 4.05 -11.01 -3.43
C PHE A 182 2.69 -10.97 -4.15
N CYS A 183 1.95 -9.86 -4.05
CA CYS A 183 0.64 -9.69 -4.69
C CYS A 183 0.71 -9.91 -6.21
N LYS A 184 1.74 -9.36 -6.87
CA LYS A 184 1.97 -9.57 -8.31
C LYS A 184 2.17 -11.06 -8.65
N LYS A 185 2.95 -11.81 -7.85
CA LYS A 185 3.20 -13.24 -8.09
C LYS A 185 1.96 -14.10 -7.88
N VAL A 186 1.16 -13.76 -6.87
CA VAL A 186 -0.07 -14.51 -6.54
C VAL A 186 -1.28 -14.02 -7.36
N GLN A 187 -1.09 -12.98 -8.19
CA GLN A 187 -2.14 -12.36 -9.02
C GLN A 187 -3.31 -11.79 -8.18
N ILE A 188 -2.99 -11.20 -7.05
CA ILE A 188 -3.95 -10.44 -6.25
C ILE A 188 -3.90 -8.99 -6.72
N PRO A 189 -5.04 -8.39 -7.14
CA PRO A 189 -5.08 -6.97 -7.47
C PRO A 189 -4.81 -6.13 -6.21
N PHE A 190 -4.03 -5.06 -6.37
CA PHE A 190 -3.72 -4.15 -5.27
C PHE A 190 -3.57 -2.72 -5.77
N ASP A 191 -3.84 -1.79 -4.86
CA ASP A 191 -3.54 -0.38 -5.01
C ASP A 191 -2.84 0.13 -3.75
N VAL A 192 -1.91 1.06 -3.94
CA VAL A 192 -1.12 1.67 -2.87
C VAL A 192 -1.40 3.15 -2.84
N TYR A 193 -1.91 3.62 -1.71
CA TYR A 193 -2.14 5.03 -1.45
C TYR A 193 -1.22 5.52 -0.34
N ALA A 194 -0.71 6.73 -0.48
CA ALA A 194 -0.06 7.44 0.59
C ALA A 194 -0.86 8.70 0.92
N PHE A 195 -1.14 8.92 2.19
CA PHE A 195 -1.75 10.17 2.61
C PHE A 195 -0.70 11.17 3.05
N THR A 196 -0.92 12.42 2.67
CA THR A 196 -0.01 13.52 2.97
C THR A 196 -0.76 14.84 2.99
N THR A 197 -0.17 15.81 3.66
CA THR A 197 -0.61 17.22 3.63
C THR A 197 0.34 18.08 2.79
N SER A 198 1.43 17.51 2.27
CA SER A 198 2.48 18.24 1.55
C SER A 198 2.25 18.39 0.05
N TYR A 199 1.26 17.67 -0.50
CA TYR A 199 0.95 17.62 -1.94
C TYR A 199 -0.53 17.87 -2.19
N PRO A 200 -1.04 19.10 -1.96
CA PRO A 200 -2.44 19.37 -2.24
C PRO A 200 -2.72 19.30 -3.75
N LYS A 201 -3.80 18.62 -4.11
CA LYS A 201 -4.34 18.61 -5.47
C LYS A 201 -5.17 19.86 -5.76
N THR A 202 -5.73 20.47 -4.71
CA THR A 202 -6.65 21.60 -4.82
C THR A 202 -5.94 22.84 -5.31
N ASP A 203 -6.59 23.55 -6.23
CA ASP A 203 -6.19 24.87 -6.67
C ASP A 203 -6.08 25.81 -5.47
N ARG A 204 -5.08 26.66 -5.50
CA ARG A 204 -4.91 27.69 -4.47
C ARG A 204 -5.74 28.90 -4.84
N ASP A 205 -6.35 29.50 -3.83
CA ASP A 205 -7.00 30.78 -4.00
C ASP A 205 -5.98 31.90 -4.34
N GLU A 206 -6.46 33.09 -4.66
CA GLU A 206 -5.60 34.26 -4.97
C GLU A 206 -4.64 34.63 -3.84
N ARG A 207 -4.89 34.14 -2.60
CA ARG A 207 -4.05 34.33 -1.42
C ARG A 207 -3.09 33.17 -1.16
N GLY A 208 -3.12 32.13 -2.01
CA GLY A 208 -2.25 30.96 -1.90
C GLY A 208 -2.74 29.89 -0.93
N TYR A 209 -3.95 30.02 -0.36
CA TYR A 209 -4.55 28.99 0.50
C TYR A 209 -5.26 27.93 -0.33
N ALA A 210 -5.18 26.68 0.09
CA ALA A 210 -5.92 25.59 -0.54
C ALA A 210 -7.43 25.81 -0.37
N ALA A 211 -8.19 25.61 -1.45
CA ALA A 211 -9.64 25.67 -1.39
C ALA A 211 -10.18 24.59 -0.42
N PRO A 212 -11.23 24.86 0.35
CA PRO A 212 -11.78 23.88 1.28
C PRO A 212 -12.32 22.67 0.52
N LEU A 213 -12.02 21.48 1.03
CA LEU A 213 -12.47 20.21 0.43
C LEU A 213 -13.97 19.97 0.62
N TYR A 214 -14.58 20.62 1.62
CA TYR A 214 -15.99 20.50 1.98
C TYR A 214 -16.42 21.69 2.82
N GLU A 215 -17.72 21.87 2.97
CA GLU A 215 -18.31 22.86 3.91
C GLU A 215 -18.35 22.26 5.32
N ALA A 216 -17.63 22.89 6.24
CA ALA A 216 -17.65 22.49 7.65
C ALA A 216 -18.99 22.82 8.28
N LYS A 217 -19.54 21.90 9.07
CA LYS A 217 -20.76 22.04 9.86
C LYS A 217 -20.47 21.74 11.32
N ASP A 218 -21.34 22.20 12.20
CA ASP A 218 -21.27 21.85 13.61
C ASP A 218 -21.36 20.34 13.81
N ASN A 219 -20.58 19.79 14.72
CA ASN A 219 -20.45 18.36 15.02
C ASN A 219 -19.88 17.50 13.88
N MET A 220 -19.22 18.10 12.91
CA MET A 220 -18.53 17.40 11.84
C MET A 220 -17.03 17.32 12.12
N MET A 221 -16.41 16.18 11.74
CA MET A 221 -14.96 16.03 11.80
C MET A 221 -14.31 16.98 10.80
N VAL A 222 -13.30 17.73 11.25
CA VAL A 222 -12.53 18.63 10.40
C VAL A 222 -11.38 17.87 9.78
N VAL A 223 -11.31 17.87 8.46
CA VAL A 223 -10.19 17.33 7.66
C VAL A 223 -9.41 18.51 7.09
N GLU A 224 -8.10 18.45 7.16
CA GLU A 224 -7.24 19.50 6.65
C GLU A 224 -7.41 19.70 5.14
N ASN A 225 -7.50 20.96 4.70
CA ASN A 225 -7.73 21.31 3.29
C ASN A 225 -6.60 20.85 2.35
N GLN A 226 -5.41 20.61 2.91
CA GLN A 226 -4.25 20.12 2.15
C GLN A 226 -4.14 18.59 2.12
N PHE A 227 -5.10 17.89 2.76
CA PHE A 227 -5.12 16.45 2.76
C PHE A 227 -5.27 15.89 1.35
N SER A 228 -4.39 14.99 0.97
CA SER A 228 -4.46 14.29 -0.32
C SER A 228 -4.03 12.83 -0.17
N LEU A 229 -4.61 12.00 -1.02
CA LEU A 229 -4.28 10.60 -1.19
C LEU A 229 -3.54 10.43 -2.51
N MET A 230 -2.26 10.16 -2.44
CA MET A 230 -1.44 9.86 -3.61
C MET A 230 -1.56 8.39 -3.97
N ASN A 231 -2.03 8.06 -5.16
CA ASN A 231 -1.95 6.70 -5.67
C ASN A 231 -0.53 6.44 -6.18
N LEU A 232 0.30 5.81 -5.34
CA LEU A 232 1.71 5.57 -5.67
C LEU A 232 1.88 4.42 -6.66
N PHE A 233 1.19 3.30 -6.42
CA PHE A 233 1.33 2.08 -7.21
C PHE A 233 -0.02 1.41 -7.41
N THR A 234 -0.18 0.76 -8.55
CA THR A 234 -1.36 -0.06 -8.86
C THR A 234 -0.95 -1.43 -9.42
N SER A 235 -1.79 -2.42 -9.23
CA SER A 235 -1.59 -3.74 -9.82
C SER A 235 -1.59 -3.74 -11.35
N GLN A 236 -2.15 -2.71 -11.99
CA GLN A 236 -2.17 -2.56 -13.44
C GLN A 236 -0.82 -2.15 -14.02
N THR A 237 0.05 -1.50 -13.21
CA THR A 237 1.40 -1.11 -13.62
C THR A 237 2.24 -2.35 -13.96
N ARG A 238 2.97 -2.32 -15.06
CA ARG A 238 3.87 -3.42 -15.45
C ARG A 238 5.00 -3.58 -14.44
N ILE A 239 5.46 -4.82 -14.24
CA ILE A 239 6.54 -5.10 -13.27
C ILE A 239 7.81 -4.31 -13.59
N LYS A 240 8.11 -4.09 -14.88
CA LYS A 240 9.27 -3.30 -15.30
C LYS A 240 9.13 -1.85 -14.85
N GLU A 241 8.01 -1.23 -15.12
CA GLU A 241 7.68 0.13 -14.73
C GLU A 241 7.66 0.29 -13.19
N LEU A 242 7.12 -0.71 -12.48
CA LEU A 242 7.10 -0.73 -11.01
C LEU A 242 8.50 -0.71 -10.38
N ASN A 243 9.52 -1.20 -11.07
CA ASN A 243 10.90 -1.19 -10.56
C ASN A 243 11.68 0.05 -11.01
N GLU A 244 11.16 0.81 -11.95
CA GLU A 244 11.73 2.06 -12.46
C GLU A 244 11.10 3.28 -11.76
N GLN A 245 9.99 3.11 -11.06
CA GLN A 245 9.29 4.09 -10.24
C GLN A 245 9.87 4.17 -8.83
#